data_f64b229cea7d7bcb25f617400724a7c5
#
_entry.id   f64b229cea7d7bcb25f617400724a7c5
#
_cell.length_a   1.000
_cell.length_b   1.000
_cell.length_c   1.000
_cell.angle_alpha   90.00
_cell.angle_beta   90.00
_cell.angle_gamma   90.00
#
_symmetry.space_group_name_H-M   'P 1'
#
loop_
_entity.id
_entity.type
_entity.pdbx_description
1 polymer ?
#
loop_
_entity_poly.entity_id
_entity_poly.type
_entity_poly.pdbx_seq_one_letter_code
_entity_poly.pdbx_strand_id
1 'polypeptide(L)'
;QSNWIFANNNPVLPIGNFWDFSQLLKALVPTNIVTSILLKSTIFDLLRICGLSKNERLIKFLNLQLKLYSQEDVYNTAALYGSTVLQMCQQPHGLWHLKKSMQTLSEALESSLIKTGANLMFGQKVNSINFDDVNMCWEVSANSKKKSFIYKAKDLIYTAPPQSLLAHLKDPLKRKKNYQNRLNNLPDPSGAVVFYSALKKEHIKKTSSNHYQFVSKEFT
;
A
#
# COMPACT_ATOMS: atom_id res chain seq x y z
N GLN A 1 16.38 -9.90 8.05
CA GLN A 1 15.22 -9.11 8.49
C GLN A 1 14.01 -9.32 7.58
N SER A 2 14.18 -9.25 6.28
CA SER A 2 13.10 -9.49 5.32
C SER A 2 12.65 -10.93 5.20
N ASN A 3 13.48 -11.91 5.59
CA ASN A 3 13.13 -13.34 5.59
C ASN A 3 11.89 -13.65 6.46
N TRP A 4 11.64 -12.82 7.48
CA TRP A 4 10.45 -12.98 8.32
C TRP A 4 9.14 -12.68 7.56
N ILE A 5 9.16 -11.65 6.69
CA ILE A 5 7.96 -11.24 5.91
C ILE A 5 7.63 -12.30 4.84
N PHE A 6 8.65 -13.00 4.35
CA PHE A 6 8.49 -14.07 3.35
C PHE A 6 8.40 -15.48 3.94
N ALA A 7 8.37 -15.59 5.27
CA ALA A 7 8.17 -16.89 5.93
C ALA A 7 6.76 -17.44 5.61
N ASN A 8 6.66 -18.74 5.37
CA ASN A 8 5.41 -19.40 5.01
C ASN A 8 4.31 -19.32 6.09
N ASN A 9 4.66 -18.91 7.29
CA ASN A 9 3.77 -18.87 8.47
C ASN A 9 3.94 -17.56 9.22
N ASN A 10 3.65 -16.44 8.57
CA ASN A 10 3.69 -15.13 9.22
C ASN A 10 2.57 -15.00 10.25
N PRO A 11 2.84 -14.43 11.43
CA PRO A 11 1.78 -14.11 12.38
C PRO A 11 0.87 -13.04 11.79
N VAL A 12 -0.43 -13.21 12.01
CA VAL A 12 -1.43 -12.19 11.65
C VAL A 12 -1.64 -11.27 12.85
N LEU A 13 -1.63 -9.96 12.61
CA LEU A 13 -1.87 -8.96 13.64
C LEU A 13 -3.09 -8.10 13.27
N PRO A 14 -4.00 -7.84 14.23
CA PRO A 14 -4.00 -8.30 15.63
C PRO A 14 -4.29 -9.78 15.76
N ILE A 15 -3.81 -10.39 16.87
CA ILE A 15 -4.00 -11.82 17.17
C ILE A 15 -5.48 -12.07 17.35
N GLY A 16 -6.09 -12.87 16.48
CA GLY A 16 -7.51 -13.20 16.51
C GLY A 16 -7.82 -14.60 17.06
N ASN A 17 -6.85 -15.51 17.02
CA ASN A 17 -7.06 -16.89 17.42
C ASN A 17 -5.77 -17.55 17.95
N PHE A 18 -5.90 -18.78 18.46
CA PHE A 18 -4.77 -19.52 19.03
C PHE A 18 -3.68 -19.85 18.00
N TRP A 19 -4.05 -20.01 16.74
CA TRP A 19 -3.09 -20.25 15.66
C TRP A 19 -2.19 -19.03 15.44
N ASP A 20 -2.75 -17.83 15.39
CA ASP A 20 -2.01 -16.57 15.25
C ASP A 20 -1.01 -16.39 16.41
N PHE A 21 -1.44 -16.69 17.65
CA PHE A 21 -0.59 -16.65 18.82
C PHE A 21 0.57 -17.65 18.71
N SER A 22 0.30 -18.89 18.27
CA SER A 22 1.32 -19.90 18.03
C SER A 22 2.34 -19.44 16.98
N GLN A 23 1.90 -18.79 15.88
CA GLN A 23 2.80 -18.24 14.86
C GLN A 23 3.64 -17.09 15.41
N LEU A 24 3.05 -16.23 16.24
CA LEU A 24 3.80 -15.14 16.89
C LEU A 24 4.91 -15.71 17.79
N LEU A 25 4.63 -16.74 18.58
CA LEU A 25 5.66 -17.39 19.41
C LEU A 25 6.79 -17.99 18.56
N LYS A 26 6.48 -18.64 17.45
CA LYS A 26 7.50 -19.15 16.51
C LYS A 26 8.31 -18.03 15.84
N ALA A 27 7.75 -16.85 15.71
CA ALA A 27 8.44 -15.67 15.16
C ALA A 27 9.37 -14.99 16.18
N LEU A 28 9.28 -15.32 17.48
CA LEU A 28 10.14 -14.78 18.54
C LEU A 28 11.53 -15.45 18.55
N VAL A 29 12.22 -15.34 17.43
CA VAL A 29 13.63 -15.73 17.33
C VAL A 29 14.55 -14.54 17.62
N PRO A 30 15.79 -14.73 18.10
CA PRO A 30 16.69 -13.64 18.49
C PRO A 30 16.86 -12.57 17.39
N THR A 31 16.95 -12.99 16.14
CA THR A 31 17.05 -12.09 14.99
C THR A 31 15.83 -11.18 14.84
N ASN A 32 14.62 -11.68 15.09
CA ASN A 32 13.39 -10.88 15.00
C ASN A 32 13.25 -9.93 16.19
N ILE A 33 13.69 -10.35 17.37
CA ILE A 33 13.71 -9.49 18.57
C ILE A 33 14.66 -8.31 18.35
N VAL A 34 15.87 -8.55 17.87
CA VAL A 34 16.82 -7.47 17.52
C VAL A 34 16.24 -6.58 16.43
N THR A 35 15.52 -7.15 15.48
CA THR A 35 14.87 -6.41 14.39
C THR A 35 13.76 -5.50 14.91
N SER A 36 13.09 -5.86 16.02
CA SER A 36 12.03 -5.02 16.59
C SER A 36 12.53 -3.66 17.09
N ILE A 37 13.81 -3.55 17.45
CA ILE A 37 14.47 -2.29 17.81
C ILE A 37 14.45 -1.32 16.62
N LEU A 38 14.44 -1.85 15.40
CA LEU A 38 14.45 -1.06 14.17
C LEU A 38 13.05 -0.64 13.69
N LEU A 39 11.97 -0.99 14.42
CA LEU A 39 10.60 -0.64 14.05
C LEU A 39 10.36 0.87 13.89
N LYS A 40 11.08 1.68 14.68
CA LYS A 40 11.01 3.15 14.63
C LYS A 40 12.17 3.79 13.86
N SER A 41 13.06 2.98 13.31
CA SER A 41 14.24 3.46 12.58
C SER A 41 13.93 3.67 11.12
N THR A 42 14.70 4.58 10.49
CA THR A 42 14.65 4.83 9.04
C THR A 42 15.78 4.08 8.33
N ILE A 43 15.76 4.07 7.00
CA ILE A 43 16.88 3.56 6.19
C ILE A 43 18.15 4.37 6.48
N PHE A 44 18.03 5.69 6.70
CA PHE A 44 19.18 6.53 7.06
C PHE A 44 19.80 6.12 8.41
N ASP A 45 19.00 5.74 9.40
CA ASP A 45 19.52 5.23 10.67
C ASP A 45 20.32 3.93 10.47
N LEU A 46 19.88 3.04 9.58
CA LEU A 46 20.68 1.86 9.21
C LEU A 46 22.01 2.25 8.57
N LEU A 47 22.00 3.21 7.64
CA LEU A 47 23.23 3.72 7.03
C LEU A 47 24.18 4.31 8.08
N ARG A 48 23.65 5.01 9.08
CA ARG A 48 24.43 5.57 10.17
C ARG A 48 25.06 4.49 11.03
N ILE A 49 24.33 3.45 11.39
CA ILE A 49 24.82 2.29 12.14
C ILE A 49 25.94 1.58 11.38
N CYS A 50 25.82 1.49 10.05
CA CYS A 50 26.81 0.88 9.19
C CYS A 50 28.01 1.80 8.85
N GLY A 51 28.04 3.04 9.35
CA GLY A 51 29.09 4.01 9.04
C GLY A 51 29.02 4.60 7.62
N LEU A 52 27.88 4.44 6.93
CA LEU A 52 27.67 4.83 5.52
C LEU A 52 26.87 6.12 5.36
N SER A 53 26.54 6.80 6.45
CA SER A 53 25.70 8.02 6.43
C SER A 53 26.32 9.22 5.69
N LYS A 54 27.63 9.22 5.46
CA LYS A 54 28.34 10.26 4.71
C LYS A 54 28.55 9.91 3.23
N ASN A 55 28.11 8.73 2.79
CA ASN A 55 28.27 8.30 1.40
C ASN A 55 27.09 8.85 0.56
N GLU A 56 27.23 10.07 0.07
CA GLU A 56 26.21 10.76 -0.74
C GLU A 56 25.78 9.96 -1.97
N ARG A 57 26.72 9.31 -2.64
CA ARG A 57 26.44 8.52 -3.84
C ARG A 57 25.51 7.34 -3.54
N LEU A 58 25.76 6.65 -2.42
CA LEU A 58 24.89 5.57 -1.95
C LEU A 58 23.53 6.10 -1.55
N ILE A 59 23.46 7.20 -0.83
CA ILE A 59 22.21 7.84 -0.41
C ILE A 59 21.38 8.22 -1.64
N LYS A 60 21.97 8.85 -2.65
CA LYS A 60 21.29 9.21 -3.90
C LYS A 60 20.76 7.96 -4.63
N PHE A 61 21.55 6.90 -4.71
CA PHE A 61 21.14 5.63 -5.32
C PHE A 61 19.94 5.01 -4.57
N LEU A 62 20.00 4.94 -3.24
CA LEU A 62 18.92 4.38 -2.43
C LEU A 62 17.65 5.25 -2.49
N ASN A 63 17.80 6.56 -2.48
CA ASN A 63 16.66 7.48 -2.66
C ASN A 63 15.93 7.21 -3.99
N LEU A 64 16.67 6.96 -5.06
CA LEU A 64 16.11 6.64 -6.36
C LEU A 64 15.25 5.36 -6.31
N GLN A 65 15.76 4.33 -5.64
CA GLN A 65 15.06 3.06 -5.49
C GLN A 65 13.85 3.19 -4.56
N LEU A 66 14.03 3.84 -3.42
CA LEU A 66 12.97 3.99 -2.42
C LEU A 66 11.82 4.88 -2.93
N LYS A 67 12.11 5.98 -3.63
CA LYS A 67 11.06 6.83 -4.21
C LYS A 67 10.14 6.10 -5.17
N LEU A 68 10.64 5.08 -5.87
CA LEU A 68 9.81 4.26 -6.75
C LEU A 68 8.76 3.43 -5.98
N TYR A 69 9.09 2.96 -4.79
CA TYR A 69 8.27 2.01 -4.04
C TYR A 69 7.59 2.61 -2.80
N SER A 70 8.33 3.38 -2.02
CA SER A 70 7.82 4.03 -0.80
C SER A 70 7.32 5.44 -1.03
N GLN A 71 7.68 6.03 -2.18
CA GLN A 71 7.45 7.44 -2.53
C GLN A 71 8.15 8.43 -1.58
N GLU A 72 9.03 7.90 -0.73
CA GLU A 72 9.79 8.63 0.28
C GLU A 72 11.30 8.39 0.09
N ASP A 73 12.10 9.20 0.76
CA ASP A 73 13.55 9.10 0.76
C ASP A 73 14.09 8.21 1.90
N VAL A 74 15.42 8.09 2.01
CA VAL A 74 16.06 7.30 3.06
C VAL A 74 15.76 7.81 4.47
N TYR A 75 15.48 9.12 4.63
CA TYR A 75 15.25 9.76 5.92
C TYR A 75 13.85 9.46 6.47
N ASN A 76 12.88 9.28 5.59
CA ASN A 76 11.47 9.08 5.93
C ASN A 76 11.00 7.64 5.75
N THR A 77 11.71 6.84 4.95
CA THR A 77 11.33 5.44 4.75
C THR A 77 11.69 4.58 5.96
N ALA A 78 10.70 3.92 6.54
CA ALA A 78 10.89 2.99 7.66
C ALA A 78 11.89 1.88 7.29
N ALA A 79 12.83 1.58 8.18
CA ALA A 79 13.94 0.65 7.94
C ALA A 79 13.48 -0.74 7.50
N LEU A 80 12.47 -1.29 8.17
CA LEU A 80 11.95 -2.63 7.84
C LEU A 80 11.29 -2.66 6.45
N TYR A 81 10.46 -1.68 6.16
CA TYR A 81 9.79 -1.58 4.86
C TYR A 81 10.82 -1.38 3.74
N GLY A 82 11.68 -0.39 3.86
CA GLY A 82 12.68 -0.09 2.85
C GLY A 82 13.65 -1.25 2.61
N SER A 83 14.09 -1.95 3.66
CA SER A 83 14.95 -3.14 3.51
C SER A 83 14.23 -4.27 2.77
N THR A 84 12.95 -4.49 3.03
CA THR A 84 12.14 -5.50 2.33
C THR A 84 12.03 -5.19 0.85
N VAL A 85 11.70 -3.94 0.52
CA VAL A 85 11.52 -3.49 -0.86
C VAL A 85 12.83 -3.58 -1.64
N LEU A 86 13.92 -3.11 -1.06
CA LEU A 86 15.25 -3.19 -1.68
C LEU A 86 15.68 -4.64 -1.91
N GLN A 87 15.37 -5.55 -0.99
CA GLN A 87 15.67 -6.98 -1.16
C GLN A 87 14.82 -7.61 -2.26
N MET A 88 13.52 -7.29 -2.33
CA MET A 88 12.63 -7.81 -3.36
C MET A 88 13.15 -7.57 -4.77
N CYS A 89 13.71 -6.38 -5.02
CA CYS A 89 14.26 -6.01 -6.32
C CYS A 89 15.55 -6.77 -6.69
N GLN A 90 16.25 -7.32 -5.69
CA GLN A 90 17.57 -7.95 -5.85
C GLN A 90 17.53 -9.48 -5.81
N GLN A 91 16.40 -10.10 -5.57
CA GLN A 91 16.29 -11.56 -5.53
C GLN A 91 16.47 -12.18 -6.94
N PRO A 92 16.93 -13.45 -7.02
CA PRO A 92 17.20 -14.11 -8.30
C PRO A 92 16.00 -14.11 -9.26
N HIS A 93 14.79 -14.04 -8.74
CA HIS A 93 13.58 -14.01 -9.54
C HIS A 93 13.09 -12.60 -9.86
N GLY A 94 13.65 -11.55 -9.22
CA GLY A 94 13.32 -10.15 -9.48
C GLY A 94 11.84 -9.83 -9.37
N LEU A 95 11.41 -8.81 -10.13
CA LEU A 95 10.01 -8.44 -10.26
C LEU A 95 9.36 -9.24 -11.39
N TRP A 96 8.18 -9.77 -11.13
CA TRP A 96 7.40 -10.49 -12.15
C TRP A 96 6.60 -9.51 -12.99
N HIS A 97 6.56 -9.76 -14.28
CA HIS A 97 5.74 -9.02 -15.22
C HIS A 97 4.51 -9.86 -15.59
N LEU A 98 3.33 -9.28 -15.45
CA LEU A 98 2.09 -9.94 -15.87
C LEU A 98 2.04 -10.03 -17.40
N LYS A 99 1.66 -11.19 -17.92
CA LYS A 99 1.39 -11.32 -19.37
C LYS A 99 0.25 -10.37 -19.72
N LYS A 100 0.34 -9.66 -20.83
CA LYS A 100 -0.55 -8.62 -21.33
C LYS A 100 -0.39 -7.28 -20.58
N SER A 101 -1.00 -7.09 -19.42
CA SER A 101 -0.94 -5.83 -18.68
C SER A 101 -1.31 -6.01 -17.21
N MET A 102 -1.14 -4.96 -16.41
CA MET A 102 -1.61 -4.92 -15.00
C MET A 102 -3.13 -5.10 -14.89
N GLN A 103 -3.89 -4.74 -15.91
CA GLN A 103 -5.33 -4.93 -16.00
C GLN A 103 -5.74 -6.40 -15.83
N THR A 104 -4.90 -7.35 -16.25
CA THR A 104 -5.13 -8.79 -16.10
C THR A 104 -5.40 -9.20 -14.65
N LEU A 105 -4.75 -8.54 -13.68
CA LEU A 105 -4.99 -8.82 -12.25
C LEU A 105 -6.41 -8.40 -11.84
N SER A 106 -6.82 -7.19 -12.23
CA SER A 106 -8.16 -6.68 -11.93
C SER A 106 -9.25 -7.54 -12.57
N GLU A 107 -9.06 -7.97 -13.83
CA GLU A 107 -9.99 -8.86 -14.55
C GLU A 107 -10.10 -10.24 -13.90
N ALA A 108 -8.98 -10.78 -13.41
CA ALA A 108 -8.99 -12.07 -12.70
C ALA A 108 -9.74 -11.98 -11.36
N LEU A 109 -9.53 -10.89 -10.61
CA LEU A 109 -10.26 -10.63 -9.36
C LEU A 109 -11.76 -10.42 -9.60
N GLU A 110 -12.14 -9.63 -10.60
CA GLU A 110 -13.51 -9.42 -11.02
C GLU A 110 -14.20 -10.75 -11.36
N SER A 111 -13.55 -11.55 -12.20
CA SER A 111 -14.06 -12.87 -12.58
C SER A 111 -14.25 -13.79 -11.38
N SER A 112 -13.35 -13.73 -10.42
CA SER A 112 -13.45 -14.50 -9.17
C SER A 112 -14.63 -14.05 -8.31
N LEU A 113 -14.82 -12.73 -8.15
CA LEU A 113 -15.92 -12.15 -7.39
C LEU A 113 -17.28 -12.51 -7.99
N ILE A 114 -17.42 -12.40 -9.31
CA ILE A 114 -18.66 -12.78 -10.01
C ILE A 114 -18.98 -14.26 -9.77
N LYS A 115 -18.00 -15.14 -9.83
CA LYS A 115 -18.19 -16.59 -9.56
C LYS A 115 -18.67 -16.88 -8.14
N THR A 116 -18.34 -16.03 -7.17
CA THR A 116 -18.83 -16.17 -5.79
C THR A 116 -20.22 -15.53 -5.56
N GLY A 117 -20.87 -15.01 -6.61
CA GLY A 117 -22.15 -14.35 -6.51
C GLY A 117 -22.11 -12.89 -6.06
N ALA A 118 -20.93 -12.29 -6.05
CA ALA A 118 -20.79 -10.88 -5.71
C ALA A 118 -21.30 -9.96 -6.83
N ASN A 119 -21.91 -8.84 -6.43
CA ASN A 119 -22.35 -7.79 -7.36
C ASN A 119 -21.32 -6.67 -7.43
N LEU A 120 -20.81 -6.40 -8.62
CA LEU A 120 -19.92 -5.28 -8.90
C LEU A 120 -20.71 -4.14 -9.55
N MET A 121 -20.69 -2.96 -8.93
CA MET A 121 -21.47 -1.81 -9.38
C MET A 121 -20.54 -0.66 -9.74
N PHE A 122 -20.26 -0.52 -11.02
CA PHE A 122 -19.43 0.54 -11.55
C PHE A 122 -20.21 1.84 -11.82
N GLY A 123 -19.51 2.96 -11.91
CA GLY A 123 -20.10 4.25 -12.26
C GLY A 123 -21.04 4.80 -11.19
N GLN A 124 -20.89 4.38 -9.95
CA GLN A 124 -21.65 4.88 -8.80
C GLN A 124 -20.74 5.69 -7.88
N LYS A 125 -21.20 6.87 -7.53
CA LYS A 125 -20.54 7.75 -6.55
C LYS A 125 -21.23 7.62 -5.21
N VAL A 126 -20.48 7.20 -4.19
CA VAL A 126 -20.97 7.18 -2.81
C VAL A 126 -21.09 8.61 -2.31
N ASN A 127 -22.25 8.97 -1.75
CA ASN A 127 -22.52 10.29 -1.20
C ASN A 127 -22.50 10.29 0.32
N SER A 128 -23.06 9.25 0.93
CA SER A 128 -23.11 9.16 2.40
C SER A 128 -23.10 7.73 2.89
N ILE A 129 -22.58 7.58 4.08
CA ILE A 129 -22.52 6.34 4.84
C ILE A 129 -23.14 6.63 6.21
N ASN A 130 -24.07 5.81 6.63
CA ASN A 130 -24.74 5.90 7.92
C ASN A 130 -24.83 4.52 8.56
N PHE A 131 -24.86 4.47 9.87
CA PHE A 131 -25.20 3.25 10.60
C PHE A 131 -26.61 3.40 11.17
N ASP A 132 -27.47 2.47 10.85
CA ASP A 132 -28.83 2.38 11.35
C ASP A 132 -28.81 1.56 12.64
N ASP A 133 -28.92 2.24 13.77
CA ASP A 133 -28.87 1.62 15.12
C ASP A 133 -30.12 0.75 15.39
N VAL A 134 -31.23 0.99 14.69
CA VAL A 134 -32.48 0.21 14.85
C VAL A 134 -32.37 -1.13 14.15
N ASN A 135 -31.91 -1.11 12.89
CA ASN A 135 -31.78 -2.31 12.07
C ASN A 135 -30.38 -2.95 12.15
N MET A 136 -29.48 -2.36 12.94
CA MET A 136 -28.09 -2.82 13.13
C MET A 136 -27.38 -3.08 11.81
N CYS A 137 -27.50 -2.16 10.86
CA CYS A 137 -26.91 -2.29 9.53
C CYS A 137 -26.34 -0.96 9.02
N TRP A 138 -25.38 -1.07 8.12
CA TRP A 138 -24.84 0.05 7.37
C TRP A 138 -25.75 0.41 6.21
N GLU A 139 -26.03 1.69 6.04
CA GLU A 139 -26.71 2.25 4.89
C GLU A 139 -25.71 3.10 4.07
N VAL A 140 -25.56 2.75 2.79
CA VAL A 140 -24.70 3.47 1.85
C VAL A 140 -25.56 4.09 0.77
N SER A 141 -25.59 5.41 0.70
CA SER A 141 -26.26 6.16 -0.36
C SER A 141 -25.26 6.41 -1.49
N ALA A 142 -25.65 6.05 -2.70
CA ALA A 142 -24.84 6.24 -3.91
C ALA A 142 -25.69 6.78 -5.06
N ASN A 143 -25.05 7.55 -5.96
CA ASN A 143 -25.68 8.08 -7.16
C ASN A 143 -24.99 7.56 -8.42
N SER A 144 -25.77 7.24 -9.42
CA SER A 144 -25.31 6.95 -10.78
C SER A 144 -26.09 7.80 -11.77
N LYS A 145 -25.41 8.71 -12.48
CA LYS A 145 -25.99 9.65 -13.46
C LYS A 145 -27.26 10.35 -12.97
N LYS A 146 -28.44 9.70 -13.11
CA LYS A 146 -29.76 10.27 -12.76
C LYS A 146 -30.51 9.47 -11.68
N LYS A 147 -29.90 8.43 -11.11
CA LYS A 147 -30.55 7.56 -10.14
C LYS A 147 -29.78 7.55 -8.82
N SER A 148 -30.54 7.58 -7.73
CA SER A 148 -30.01 7.40 -6.38
C SER A 148 -30.34 5.97 -5.90
N PHE A 149 -29.40 5.38 -5.18
CA PHE A 149 -29.51 4.03 -4.64
C PHE A 149 -29.16 4.05 -3.16
N ILE A 150 -29.81 3.19 -2.40
CA ILE A 150 -29.48 2.92 -1.00
C ILE A 150 -29.16 1.44 -0.88
N TYR A 151 -27.97 1.14 -0.40
CA TYR A 151 -27.50 -0.22 -0.13
C TYR A 151 -27.46 -0.45 1.37
N LYS A 152 -27.88 -1.63 1.81
CA LYS A 152 -27.83 -2.03 3.23
C LYS A 152 -26.94 -3.25 3.37
N ALA A 153 -26.08 -3.25 4.40
CA ALA A 153 -25.18 -4.34 4.71
C ALA A 153 -24.92 -4.44 6.22
N LYS A 154 -24.66 -5.65 6.71
CA LYS A 154 -24.23 -5.86 8.10
C LYS A 154 -22.82 -5.33 8.33
N ASP A 155 -21.93 -5.56 7.36
CA ASP A 155 -20.54 -5.17 7.41
C ASP A 155 -20.22 -4.22 6.26
N LEU A 156 -19.35 -3.24 6.53
CA LEU A 156 -18.88 -2.26 5.56
C LEU A 156 -17.36 -2.19 5.57
N ILE A 157 -16.75 -2.38 4.41
CA ILE A 157 -15.33 -2.17 4.21
C ILE A 157 -15.12 -0.93 3.34
N TYR A 158 -14.44 0.08 3.88
CA TYR A 158 -14.10 1.31 3.19
C TYR A 158 -12.66 1.26 2.69
N THR A 159 -12.45 1.23 1.38
CA THR A 159 -11.13 1.10 0.73
C THR A 159 -10.64 2.38 0.05
N ALA A 160 -11.43 3.46 0.07
CA ALA A 160 -10.98 4.77 -0.41
C ALA A 160 -10.02 5.42 0.61
N PRO A 161 -9.30 6.50 0.25
CA PRO A 161 -8.41 7.18 1.18
C PRO A 161 -9.10 7.54 2.50
N PRO A 162 -8.51 7.19 3.65
CA PRO A 162 -9.17 7.36 4.96
C PRO A 162 -9.51 8.82 5.29
N GLN A 163 -8.78 9.80 4.71
CA GLN A 163 -9.08 11.22 4.85
C GLN A 163 -10.48 11.57 4.33
N SER A 164 -10.92 10.90 3.26
CA SER A 164 -12.24 11.16 2.67
C SER A 164 -13.40 10.51 3.43
N LEU A 165 -13.12 9.62 4.38
CA LEU A 165 -14.16 8.91 5.14
C LEU A 165 -15.08 9.88 5.91
N LEU A 166 -14.50 10.89 6.56
CA LEU A 166 -15.27 11.85 7.36
C LEU A 166 -16.28 12.63 6.51
N ALA A 167 -15.95 12.92 5.26
CA ALA A 167 -16.85 13.60 4.33
C ALA A 167 -18.06 12.75 3.92
N HIS A 168 -17.94 11.44 3.95
CA HIS A 168 -19.02 10.51 3.59
C HIS A 168 -19.89 10.10 4.78
N LEU A 169 -19.43 10.26 6.02
CA LEU A 169 -20.21 9.93 7.20
C LEU A 169 -21.29 10.98 7.44
N LYS A 170 -22.55 10.58 7.62
CA LYS A 170 -23.67 11.49 7.91
C LYS A 170 -23.52 12.19 9.25
N ASP A 171 -22.94 11.52 10.23
CA ASP A 171 -22.74 12.05 11.57
C ASP A 171 -21.30 11.78 12.04
N PRO A 172 -20.35 12.61 11.61
CA PRO A 172 -18.95 12.45 12.02
C PRO A 172 -18.73 12.73 13.52
N LEU A 173 -19.68 13.40 14.19
CA LEU A 173 -19.58 13.75 15.62
C LEU A 173 -19.76 12.53 16.53
N LYS A 174 -20.41 11.49 16.07
CA LYS A 174 -20.48 10.19 16.78
C LYS A 174 -19.13 9.49 16.90
N ARG A 175 -18.11 9.94 16.15
CA ARG A 175 -16.76 9.38 16.21
C ARG A 175 -15.95 10.00 17.34
N LYS A 176 -15.11 9.17 17.97
CA LYS A 176 -14.18 9.66 19.01
C LYS A 176 -13.31 10.76 18.42
N LYS A 177 -13.16 11.90 19.10
CA LYS A 177 -12.33 13.03 18.66
C LYS A 177 -10.92 12.61 18.26
N ASN A 178 -10.31 11.68 18.99
CA ASN A 178 -8.98 11.15 18.67
C ASN A 178 -8.91 10.48 17.29
N TYR A 179 -9.97 9.81 16.88
CA TYR A 179 -10.03 9.20 15.55
C TYR A 179 -10.14 10.26 14.45
N GLN A 180 -11.01 11.26 14.65
CA GLN A 180 -11.11 12.39 13.71
C GLN A 180 -9.80 13.15 13.59
N ASN A 181 -9.15 13.47 14.71
CA ASN A 181 -7.86 14.14 14.72
C ASN A 181 -6.79 13.30 14.00
N ARG A 182 -6.82 11.98 14.21
CA ARG A 182 -5.90 11.09 13.51
C ARG A 182 -6.11 11.10 11.99
N LEU A 183 -7.35 11.08 11.53
CA LEU A 183 -7.66 11.14 10.09
C LEU A 183 -7.27 12.48 9.47
N ASN A 184 -7.57 13.58 10.16
CA ASN A 184 -7.26 14.93 9.69
C ASN A 184 -5.75 15.22 9.65
N ASN A 185 -4.97 14.54 10.50
CA ASN A 185 -3.50 14.69 10.55
C ASN A 185 -2.75 13.67 9.68
N LEU A 186 -3.46 12.85 8.91
CA LEU A 186 -2.78 12.01 7.92
C LEU A 186 -2.17 12.88 6.82
N PRO A 187 -0.96 12.55 6.37
CA PRO A 187 -0.36 13.25 5.23
C PRO A 187 -1.23 13.06 3.99
N ASP A 188 -1.19 14.05 3.11
CA ASP A 188 -1.83 13.93 1.82
C ASP A 188 -1.24 12.75 1.03
N PRO A 189 -2.09 11.99 0.33
CA PRO A 189 -1.60 10.90 -0.49
C PRO A 189 -0.71 11.45 -1.61
N SER A 190 0.46 10.87 -1.79
CA SER A 190 1.34 11.21 -2.91
C SER A 190 0.71 10.74 -4.23
N GLY A 191 0.85 11.56 -5.25
CA GLY A 191 0.38 11.27 -6.60
C GLY A 191 1.53 10.90 -7.54
N ALA A 192 1.21 10.18 -8.61
CA ALA A 192 2.11 9.93 -9.72
C ALA A 192 1.46 10.35 -11.04
N VAL A 193 2.24 10.96 -11.93
CA VAL A 193 1.82 11.21 -13.30
C VAL A 193 2.41 10.14 -14.19
N VAL A 194 1.54 9.40 -14.88
CA VAL A 194 1.98 8.35 -15.80
C VAL A 194 1.70 8.81 -17.23
N PHE A 195 2.75 8.83 -18.03
CA PHE A 195 2.65 9.14 -19.45
C PHE A 195 2.84 7.87 -20.28
N TYR A 196 1.84 7.52 -21.06
CA TYR A 196 1.89 6.38 -21.97
C TYR A 196 2.19 6.84 -23.39
N SER A 197 3.23 6.28 -24.01
CA SER A 197 3.57 6.55 -25.40
C SER A 197 3.82 5.25 -26.13
N ALA A 198 3.50 5.23 -27.41
CA ALA A 198 3.79 4.12 -28.31
C ALA A 198 4.86 4.56 -29.32
N LEU A 199 5.90 3.75 -29.44
CA LEU A 199 6.94 3.95 -30.42
C LEU A 199 6.86 2.84 -31.48
N LYS A 200 7.13 3.18 -32.74
CA LYS A 200 7.28 2.17 -33.79
C LYS A 200 8.49 1.28 -33.46
N LYS A 201 8.36 -0.02 -33.72
CA LYS A 201 9.38 -1.02 -33.41
C LYS A 201 10.74 -0.70 -34.03
N GLU A 202 10.77 -0.07 -35.21
CA GLU A 202 11.97 0.36 -35.93
C GLU A 202 12.82 1.39 -35.14
N HIS A 203 12.20 2.17 -34.26
CA HIS A 203 12.87 3.16 -33.40
C HIS A 203 13.42 2.57 -32.09
N ILE A 204 13.10 1.31 -31.79
CA ILE A 204 13.56 0.65 -30.57
C ILE A 204 14.83 -0.11 -30.85
N LYS A 205 15.94 0.31 -30.24
CA LYS A 205 17.22 -0.42 -30.37
C LYS A 205 17.09 -1.79 -29.70
N LYS A 206 17.57 -2.85 -30.36
CA LYS A 206 17.55 -4.23 -29.83
C LYS A 206 18.26 -4.39 -28.48
N THR A 207 19.20 -3.51 -28.17
CA THR A 207 19.97 -3.48 -26.91
C THR A 207 19.39 -2.58 -25.85
N SER A 208 18.20 -1.99 -26.09
CA SER A 208 17.57 -1.11 -25.11
C SER A 208 17.13 -1.90 -23.87
N SER A 209 17.42 -1.36 -22.70
CA SER A 209 16.86 -1.88 -21.44
C SER A 209 15.35 -1.68 -21.41
N ASN A 210 14.65 -2.56 -20.72
CA ASN A 210 13.20 -2.43 -20.53
C ASN A 210 12.83 -1.42 -19.44
N HIS A 211 13.83 -0.89 -18.73
CA HIS A 211 13.62 0.04 -17.64
C HIS A 211 14.74 1.07 -17.55
N TYR A 212 14.35 2.34 -17.47
CA TYR A 212 15.25 3.48 -17.29
C TYR A 212 14.72 4.37 -16.19
N GLN A 213 15.61 4.86 -15.34
CA GLN A 213 15.30 5.89 -14.35
C GLN A 213 16.09 7.16 -14.68
N PHE A 214 15.37 8.27 -14.83
CA PHE A 214 15.97 9.58 -15.06
C PHE A 214 15.77 10.44 -13.83
N VAL A 215 16.82 11.10 -13.39
CA VAL A 215 16.79 12.02 -12.25
C VAL A 215 17.23 13.38 -12.72
N SER A 216 16.46 14.42 -12.41
CA SER A 216 16.90 15.77 -12.70
C SER A 216 18.06 16.17 -11.80
N LYS A 217 18.89 17.11 -12.27
CA LYS A 217 20.02 17.64 -11.46
C LYS A 217 19.57 18.33 -10.19
N GLU A 218 18.35 18.84 -10.16
CA GLU A 218 17.74 19.52 -8.99
C GLU A 218 17.39 18.55 -7.85
N PHE A 219 17.35 17.23 -8.12
CA PHE A 219 17.16 16.19 -7.10
C PHE A 219 18.49 15.65 -6.56
N THR A 220 19.60 16.24 -6.92
CA THR A 220 20.93 15.96 -6.41
C THR A 220 21.40 17.10 -5.52
#